data_03ac4788a856114808c637a052e967d4
#
_entry.id   03ac4788a856114808c637a052e967d4
#
_cell.length_a   1.000
_cell.length_b   1.000
_cell.length_c   1.000
_cell.angle_alpha   90.00
_cell.angle_beta   90.00
_cell.angle_gamma   90.00
#
_symmetry.space_group_name_H-M   'P 1'
#
loop_
_entity.id
_entity.type
_entity.pdbx_description
1 polymer ?
#
loop_
_entity_poly.entity_id
_entity_poly.type
_entity_poly.pdbx_seq_one_letter_code
_entity_poly.pdbx_strand_id
1 'polypeptide(L)'
;NARISCREFMGYTANTPQKYIDLMWDQDRYINVCLYTFTEEGILGISTFPYTIQPDHLEGLSVLAYEVDYTNIPYPHCVSINNDYIYDHDAYYSSSDIVATLTHELGHYLGLRHAFSENDEDQTGSSDWCIDSDFCEDTPTYNKAEYDDYLLKYLGNSGTMTQADYEVLVMRNDCKHPGVTFRSTNVMDYAISDADRFTADQATRMRYVMLRSPFIPGPKIRTPEQQQPSSRTPIHFEMKAYE
;
A
#
# COMPACT_ATOMS: atom_id res chain seq x y z
N ASN A 1 -14.67 17.88 14.95
CA ASN A 1 -13.66 17.20 14.13
C ASN A 1 -13.75 17.76 12.72
N ALA A 2 -12.67 18.38 12.23
CA ALA A 2 -12.62 18.81 10.84
C ALA A 2 -12.22 17.60 10.00
N ARG A 3 -13.00 17.29 8.97
CA ARG A 3 -12.60 16.32 7.94
C ARG A 3 -11.53 16.95 7.05
N ILE A 4 -10.54 16.17 6.72
CA ILE A 4 -9.46 16.57 5.81
C ILE A 4 -9.53 15.61 4.63
N SER A 5 -9.52 16.15 3.42
CA SER A 5 -9.43 15.32 2.22
C SER A 5 -8.10 14.55 2.23
N CYS A 6 -8.14 13.25 2.00
CA CYS A 6 -6.94 12.45 1.81
C CYS A 6 -6.04 13.06 0.73
N ARG A 7 -6.63 13.44 -0.39
CA ARG A 7 -5.92 14.08 -1.51
C ARG A 7 -5.28 15.40 -1.08
N GLU A 8 -6.01 16.21 -0.32
CA GLU A 8 -5.48 17.48 0.21
C GLU A 8 -4.34 17.24 1.17
N PHE A 9 -4.49 16.31 2.11
CA PHE A 9 -3.44 15.98 3.06
C PHE A 9 -2.21 15.38 2.37
N MET A 10 -2.42 14.46 1.42
CA MET A 10 -1.35 13.76 0.72
C MET A 10 -0.79 14.53 -0.50
N GLY A 11 -1.19 15.77 -0.71
CA GLY A 11 -0.61 16.63 -1.75
C GLY A 11 -1.17 16.45 -3.15
N TYR A 12 -2.30 15.80 -3.30
CA TYR A 12 -2.99 15.74 -4.59
C TYR A 12 -3.59 17.07 -5.02
N THR A 13 -3.68 18.04 -4.13
CA THR A 13 -4.04 19.40 -4.47
C THR A 13 -2.81 20.31 -4.48
N ALA A 14 -2.81 21.31 -5.34
CA ALA A 14 -1.68 22.23 -5.52
C ALA A 14 -1.28 23.04 -4.26
N ASN A 15 -2.01 22.87 -3.16
CA ASN A 15 -1.90 23.65 -1.94
C ASN A 15 -1.75 22.77 -0.69
N THR A 16 -1.05 21.63 -0.74
CA THR A 16 -0.75 20.90 0.50
C THR A 16 -0.01 21.81 1.46
N PRO A 17 -0.61 22.16 2.59
CA PRO A 17 0.02 23.14 3.45
C PRO A 17 1.29 22.58 4.06
N GLN A 18 2.38 23.33 4.01
CA GLN A 18 3.64 23.07 4.70
C GLN A 18 3.42 22.67 6.17
N LYS A 19 2.33 23.17 6.79
CA LYS A 19 1.94 22.82 8.16
C LYS A 19 1.81 21.31 8.45
N TYR A 20 1.49 20.48 7.44
CA TYR A 20 1.41 19.04 7.64
C TYR A 20 2.81 18.40 7.71
N ILE A 21 3.73 18.93 6.91
CA ILE A 21 5.15 18.52 6.97
C ILE A 21 5.74 18.93 8.33
N ASP A 22 5.40 20.12 8.81
CA ASP A 22 5.87 20.65 10.10
C ASP A 22 5.35 19.84 11.32
N LEU A 23 4.27 19.06 11.14
CA LEU A 23 3.75 18.16 12.18
C LEU A 23 4.49 16.82 12.25
N MET A 24 5.23 16.45 11.21
CA MET A 24 5.90 15.16 11.16
C MET A 24 7.15 15.15 12.05
N TRP A 25 7.38 14.03 12.66
CA TRP A 25 8.64 13.73 13.31
C TRP A 25 9.69 13.39 12.27
N ASP A 26 10.97 13.52 12.65
CA ASP A 26 12.11 13.21 11.80
C ASP A 26 11.97 11.84 11.12
N GLN A 27 11.85 11.84 9.80
CA GLN A 27 11.54 10.64 9.00
C GLN A 27 12.70 9.66 8.90
N ASP A 28 13.94 10.12 9.14
CA ASP A 28 15.09 9.23 9.22
C ASP A 28 15.09 8.39 10.51
N ARG A 29 14.25 8.75 11.48
CA ARG A 29 14.21 8.16 12.81
C ARG A 29 12.87 7.54 13.19
N TYR A 30 11.78 8.00 12.61
CA TYR A 30 10.43 7.62 12.99
C TYR A 30 9.55 7.33 11.78
N ILE A 31 8.73 6.30 11.86
CA ILE A 31 7.60 6.12 10.97
C ILE A 31 6.48 7.01 11.50
N ASN A 32 6.03 7.95 10.69
CA ASN A 32 4.91 8.80 11.04
C ASN A 32 3.60 8.10 10.66
N VAL A 33 2.72 7.95 11.63
CA VAL A 33 1.36 7.44 11.42
C VAL A 33 0.37 8.54 11.77
N CYS A 34 -0.43 8.96 10.80
CA CYS A 34 -1.40 10.04 10.94
C CYS A 34 -2.81 9.47 11.10
N LEU A 35 -3.52 9.88 12.13
CA LEU A 35 -4.91 9.49 12.38
C LEU A 35 -5.79 10.72 12.19
N TYR A 36 -6.67 10.67 11.19
CA TYR A 36 -7.65 11.74 10.94
C TYR A 36 -8.85 11.20 10.15
N THR A 37 -9.96 11.93 10.16
CA THR A 37 -11.15 11.55 9.40
C THR A 37 -10.98 11.92 7.93
N PHE A 38 -11.08 10.94 7.05
CA PHE A 38 -11.04 11.15 5.61
C PHE A 38 -12.36 11.73 5.12
N THR A 39 -12.32 12.45 4.00
CA THR A 39 -13.54 12.95 3.33
C THR A 39 -14.09 11.93 2.34
N GLU A 40 -13.24 11.08 1.82
CA GLU A 40 -13.60 9.99 0.92
C GLU A 40 -14.11 8.81 1.75
N GLU A 41 -15.31 8.33 1.42
CA GLU A 41 -15.90 7.15 2.05
C GLU A 41 -15.24 5.87 1.52
N GLY A 42 -15.14 4.86 2.36
CA GLY A 42 -14.62 3.53 1.99
C GLY A 42 -13.10 3.41 2.08
N ILE A 43 -12.33 4.49 2.12
CA ILE A 43 -10.89 4.43 2.25
C ILE A 43 -10.50 4.25 3.73
N LEU A 44 -9.83 3.14 4.05
CA LEU A 44 -9.41 2.79 5.41
C LEU A 44 -8.05 3.39 5.76
N GLY A 45 -7.13 3.40 4.79
CA GLY A 45 -5.77 3.92 4.95
C GLY A 45 -5.15 4.36 3.64
N ILE A 46 -4.05 5.08 3.73
CA ILE A 46 -3.21 5.49 2.59
C ILE A 46 -1.77 5.56 3.05
N SER A 47 -0.86 5.05 2.23
CA SER A 47 0.58 5.11 2.48
C SER A 47 1.34 5.83 1.39
N THR A 48 2.39 6.54 1.77
CA THR A 48 3.38 7.04 0.83
C THR A 48 4.27 5.89 0.38
N PHE A 49 4.39 5.70 -0.93
CA PHE A 49 5.22 4.65 -1.49
C PHE A 49 6.71 5.07 -1.49
N PRO A 50 7.65 4.16 -1.19
CA PRO A 50 9.07 4.47 -1.16
C PRO A 50 9.67 4.57 -2.56
N TYR A 51 10.88 5.10 -2.65
CA TYR A 51 11.66 5.13 -3.88
C TYR A 51 13.10 4.67 -3.61
N THR A 52 13.85 4.39 -4.66
CA THR A 52 15.28 4.09 -4.58
C THR A 52 16.11 5.16 -5.28
N ILE A 53 17.40 5.19 -4.99
CA ILE A 53 18.36 6.11 -5.63
C ILE A 53 19.34 5.28 -6.43
N GLN A 54 19.63 5.72 -7.65
CA GLN A 54 20.66 5.07 -8.49
C GLN A 54 21.97 4.87 -7.73
N PRO A 55 22.67 3.75 -7.89
CA PRO A 55 22.39 2.64 -8.81
C PRO A 55 21.40 1.60 -8.25
N ASP A 56 20.84 1.82 -7.05
CA ASP A 56 19.87 0.90 -6.47
C ASP A 56 18.59 0.87 -7.29
N HIS A 57 18.09 -0.33 -7.55
CA HIS A 57 16.86 -0.57 -8.28
C HIS A 57 16.11 -1.72 -7.61
N LEU A 58 14.82 -1.50 -7.41
CA LEU A 58 13.87 -2.54 -7.03
C LEU A 58 12.66 -2.40 -7.96
N GLU A 59 12.35 -3.47 -8.67
CA GLU A 59 11.25 -3.49 -9.62
C GLU A 59 9.93 -3.06 -8.95
N GLY A 60 9.14 -2.25 -9.65
CA GLY A 60 7.91 -1.67 -9.10
C GLY A 60 8.10 -0.48 -8.17
N LEU A 61 9.31 0.02 -7.95
CA LEU A 61 9.57 1.29 -7.27
C LEU A 61 10.12 2.34 -8.23
N SER A 62 9.81 3.60 -7.95
CA SER A 62 10.46 4.72 -8.63
C SER A 62 11.95 4.76 -8.33
N VAL A 63 12.78 5.05 -9.34
CA VAL A 63 14.22 5.18 -9.21
C VAL A 63 14.64 6.60 -9.55
N LEU A 64 15.24 7.29 -8.61
CA LEU A 64 15.69 8.67 -8.77
C LEU A 64 17.21 8.72 -8.96
N ALA A 65 17.69 9.78 -9.62
CA ALA A 65 19.12 9.99 -9.79
C ALA A 65 19.82 10.46 -8.50
N TYR A 66 19.07 11.00 -7.56
CA TYR A 66 19.56 11.60 -6.31
C TYR A 66 18.53 11.54 -5.20
N GLU A 67 18.96 11.74 -3.98
CA GLU A 67 18.07 11.88 -2.83
C GLU A 67 17.33 13.22 -2.87
N VAL A 68 16.03 13.18 -2.64
CA VAL A 68 15.20 14.38 -2.56
C VAL A 68 15.42 15.02 -1.19
N ASP A 69 15.55 16.35 -1.18
CA ASP A 69 15.53 17.08 0.08
C ASP A 69 14.12 17.01 0.68
N TYR A 70 14.02 16.54 1.90
CA TYR A 70 12.77 16.40 2.65
C TYR A 70 11.91 17.68 2.66
N THR A 71 12.55 18.85 2.70
CA THR A 71 11.84 20.14 2.67
C THR A 71 11.20 20.46 1.32
N ASN A 72 11.52 19.71 0.29
CA ASN A 72 11.02 19.90 -1.08
C ASN A 72 9.97 18.84 -1.50
N ILE A 73 9.60 17.92 -0.62
CA ILE A 73 8.49 17.02 -0.92
C ILE A 73 7.16 17.75 -0.76
N PRO A 74 6.19 17.54 -1.67
CA PRO A 74 4.91 18.27 -1.65
C PRO A 74 3.96 17.78 -0.55
N TYR A 75 4.25 16.65 0.10
CA TYR A 75 3.44 16.04 1.14
C TYR A 75 4.32 15.21 2.09
N PRO A 76 3.89 14.97 3.34
CA PRO A 76 4.67 14.19 4.29
C PRO A 76 4.78 12.72 3.87
N HIS A 77 5.97 12.14 4.10
CA HIS A 77 6.19 10.71 3.92
C HIS A 77 5.69 9.97 5.18
N CYS A 78 4.50 9.39 5.09
CA CYS A 78 3.80 8.83 6.24
C CYS A 78 2.80 7.74 5.85
N VAL A 79 2.26 7.09 6.87
CA VAL A 79 1.06 6.26 6.80
C VAL A 79 -0.11 7.07 7.35
N SER A 80 -1.24 7.08 6.67
CA SER A 80 -2.47 7.73 7.12
C SER A 80 -3.56 6.70 7.32
N ILE A 81 -4.24 6.74 8.45
CA ILE A 81 -5.35 5.83 8.80
C ILE A 81 -6.60 6.64 9.03
N ASN A 82 -7.69 6.20 8.44
CA ASN A 82 -9.00 6.84 8.60
C ASN A 82 -9.55 6.59 10.00
N ASN A 83 -9.67 7.66 10.77
CA ASN A 83 -10.13 7.62 12.15
C ASN A 83 -11.58 7.14 12.30
N ASP A 84 -12.38 7.19 11.26
CA ASP A 84 -13.77 6.74 11.31
C ASP A 84 -13.88 5.21 11.44
N TYR A 85 -12.84 4.45 11.03
CA TYR A 85 -12.81 2.99 11.02
C TYR A 85 -11.93 2.35 12.10
N ILE A 86 -11.25 3.11 12.95
CA ILE A 86 -10.31 2.56 13.94
C ILE A 86 -10.96 1.69 15.04
N TYR A 87 -12.27 1.79 15.20
CA TYR A 87 -13.04 1.01 16.16
C TYR A 87 -13.93 -0.05 15.50
N ASP A 88 -13.84 -0.18 14.18
CA ASP A 88 -14.53 -1.23 13.46
C ASP A 88 -13.81 -2.56 13.69
N HIS A 89 -14.51 -3.45 14.41
CA HIS A 89 -14.07 -4.80 14.66
C HIS A 89 -15.12 -5.75 14.10
N ASP A 90 -14.99 -6.14 12.86
CA ASP A 90 -15.81 -7.20 12.30
C ASP A 90 -15.13 -8.54 12.53
N ALA A 91 -15.82 -9.47 13.21
CA ALA A 91 -15.30 -10.81 13.48
C ALA A 91 -15.05 -11.63 12.19
N TYR A 92 -15.64 -11.22 11.07
CA TYR A 92 -15.55 -11.88 9.78
C TYR A 92 -14.71 -11.13 8.74
N TYR A 93 -14.38 -9.87 9.00
CA TYR A 93 -13.58 -9.02 8.12
C TYR A 93 -12.31 -8.59 8.83
N SER A 94 -11.30 -9.45 8.80
CA SER A 94 -10.00 -9.06 9.39
C SER A 94 -9.38 -7.84 8.70
N SER A 95 -9.76 -7.59 7.45
CA SER A 95 -9.29 -6.43 6.68
C SER A 95 -9.82 -5.08 7.16
N SER A 96 -10.97 -5.03 7.85
CA SER A 96 -11.47 -3.79 8.47
C SER A 96 -10.92 -3.58 9.89
N ASP A 97 -10.23 -4.56 10.45
CA ASP A 97 -9.52 -4.39 11.72
C ASP A 97 -8.38 -3.39 11.55
N ILE A 98 -8.28 -2.44 12.48
CA ILE A 98 -7.22 -1.42 12.47
C ILE A 98 -5.81 -2.04 12.41
N VAL A 99 -5.62 -3.23 13.00
CA VAL A 99 -4.33 -3.93 12.97
C VAL A 99 -4.02 -4.43 11.56
N ALA A 100 -5.00 -5.01 10.87
CA ALA A 100 -4.85 -5.45 9.48
C ALA A 100 -4.61 -4.24 8.58
N THR A 101 -5.44 -3.19 8.68
CA THR A 101 -5.30 -1.95 7.90
C THR A 101 -3.93 -1.31 8.12
N LEU A 102 -3.51 -1.10 9.37
CA LEU A 102 -2.21 -0.50 9.64
C LEU A 102 -1.05 -1.37 9.14
N THR A 103 -1.16 -2.70 9.25
CA THR A 103 -0.13 -3.63 8.77
C THR A 103 -0.05 -3.61 7.24
N HIS A 104 -1.19 -3.54 6.56
CA HIS A 104 -1.29 -3.38 5.11
C HIS A 104 -0.61 -2.08 4.66
N GLU A 105 -0.98 -0.96 5.25
CA GLU A 105 -0.41 0.35 4.95
C GLU A 105 1.11 0.42 5.22
N LEU A 106 1.57 -0.21 6.29
CA LEU A 106 3.00 -0.36 6.55
C LEU A 106 3.69 -1.24 5.50
N GLY A 107 2.99 -2.22 4.94
CA GLY A 107 3.47 -2.98 3.78
C GLY A 107 3.74 -2.06 2.59
N HIS A 108 2.79 -1.21 2.21
CA HIS A 108 2.98 -0.21 1.16
C HIS A 108 4.11 0.78 1.48
N TYR A 109 4.13 1.31 2.69
CA TYR A 109 5.20 2.19 3.16
C TYR A 109 6.59 1.54 3.04
N LEU A 110 6.67 0.23 3.14
CA LEU A 110 7.88 -0.57 2.94
C LEU A 110 8.01 -1.17 1.52
N GLY A 111 7.23 -0.68 0.56
CA GLY A 111 7.38 -0.98 -0.87
C GLY A 111 6.69 -2.24 -1.37
N LEU A 112 5.75 -2.80 -0.61
CA LEU A 112 4.91 -3.88 -1.10
C LEU A 112 3.76 -3.33 -1.95
N ARG A 113 3.39 -4.07 -2.97
CA ARG A 113 2.18 -3.87 -3.79
C ARG A 113 1.12 -4.86 -3.38
N HIS A 114 -0.11 -4.68 -3.88
CA HIS A 114 -1.19 -5.64 -3.62
C HIS A 114 -0.86 -7.01 -4.19
N ALA A 115 -1.29 -8.06 -3.48
CA ALA A 115 -1.06 -9.45 -3.87
C ALA A 115 -1.96 -9.94 -5.03
N PHE A 116 -2.82 -9.08 -5.57
CA PHE A 116 -3.66 -9.35 -6.73
C PHE A 116 -3.15 -8.62 -7.97
N SER A 117 -3.61 -9.05 -9.15
CA SER A 117 -3.32 -8.33 -10.39
C SER A 117 -3.98 -6.96 -10.35
N GLU A 118 -3.16 -5.92 -10.26
CA GLU A 118 -3.58 -4.55 -10.48
C GLU A 118 -3.55 -4.30 -11.98
N ASN A 119 -4.72 -4.07 -12.58
CA ASN A 119 -4.80 -3.65 -13.98
C ASN A 119 -4.50 -2.16 -14.06
N ASP A 120 -3.23 -1.84 -13.90
CA ASP A 120 -2.73 -0.48 -14.08
C ASP A 120 -2.24 -0.34 -15.52
N GLU A 121 -3.17 0.02 -16.42
CA GLU A 121 -2.85 0.27 -17.83
C GLU A 121 -1.71 1.31 -17.98
N ASP A 122 -1.61 2.22 -17.02
CA ASP A 122 -0.57 3.25 -17.01
C ASP A 122 0.82 2.69 -16.70
N GLN A 123 0.91 1.58 -15.96
CA GLN A 123 2.20 0.98 -15.59
C GLN A 123 2.63 -0.17 -16.50
N THR A 124 1.70 -0.97 -16.98
CA THR A 124 2.04 -2.20 -17.72
C THR A 124 1.77 -2.10 -19.22
N GLY A 125 0.89 -1.18 -19.64
CA GLY A 125 0.43 -1.08 -21.04
C GLY A 125 -0.29 -2.34 -21.53
N SER A 126 -0.71 -3.23 -20.61
CA SER A 126 -1.35 -4.50 -20.91
C SER A 126 -2.79 -4.51 -20.39
N SER A 127 -3.69 -5.03 -21.21
CA SER A 127 -5.07 -5.34 -20.79
C SER A 127 -5.19 -6.74 -20.17
N ASP A 128 -4.08 -7.38 -19.82
CA ASP A 128 -4.08 -8.69 -19.18
C ASP A 128 -4.41 -8.53 -17.69
N TRP A 129 -5.52 -9.10 -17.28
CA TRP A 129 -6.01 -9.09 -15.90
C TRP A 129 -5.33 -10.12 -14.99
N CYS A 130 -4.29 -10.79 -15.48
CA CYS A 130 -3.51 -11.78 -14.75
C CYS A 130 -2.01 -11.46 -14.75
N ILE A 131 -1.66 -10.20 -14.51
CA ILE A 131 -0.26 -9.80 -14.37
C ILE A 131 0.13 -9.87 -12.91
N ASP A 132 1.32 -10.43 -12.67
CA ASP A 132 1.98 -10.34 -11.37
C ASP A 132 2.52 -8.92 -11.21
N SER A 133 1.78 -8.10 -10.47
CA SER A 133 2.12 -6.68 -10.27
C SER A 133 2.80 -6.41 -8.93
N ASP A 134 2.93 -7.42 -8.06
CA ASP A 134 3.56 -7.25 -6.73
C ASP A 134 5.07 -7.57 -6.72
N PHE A 135 5.57 -8.18 -7.81
CA PHE A 135 6.99 -8.55 -7.97
C PHE A 135 7.50 -9.50 -6.89
N CYS A 136 6.63 -10.43 -6.44
CA CYS A 136 6.94 -11.47 -5.46
C CYS A 136 6.52 -12.84 -6.03
N GLU A 137 7.50 -13.69 -6.36
CA GLU A 137 7.23 -14.96 -7.04
C GLU A 137 6.42 -15.96 -6.18
N ASP A 138 6.53 -15.83 -4.85
CA ASP A 138 5.87 -16.71 -3.88
C ASP A 138 4.46 -16.22 -3.48
N THR A 139 3.92 -15.21 -4.15
CA THR A 139 2.58 -14.69 -3.95
C THR A 139 1.67 -15.14 -5.10
N PRO A 140 0.63 -15.96 -4.85
CA PRO A 140 -0.33 -16.33 -5.89
C PRO A 140 -1.10 -15.10 -6.38
N THR A 141 -1.25 -14.98 -7.70
CA THR A 141 -1.94 -13.85 -8.34
C THR A 141 -3.37 -14.22 -8.72
N TYR A 142 -4.32 -13.32 -8.51
CA TYR A 142 -5.70 -13.48 -8.96
C TYR A 142 -6.21 -12.20 -9.63
N ASN A 143 -7.25 -12.37 -10.45
CA ASN A 143 -7.96 -11.26 -11.08
C ASN A 143 -8.95 -10.65 -10.07
N LYS A 144 -8.63 -9.47 -9.54
CA LYS A 144 -9.46 -8.80 -8.54
C LYS A 144 -10.84 -8.42 -9.10
N ALA A 145 -10.93 -7.91 -10.31
CA ALA A 145 -12.21 -7.51 -10.91
C ALA A 145 -13.16 -8.72 -11.07
N GLU A 146 -12.63 -9.88 -11.48
CA GLU A 146 -13.41 -11.11 -11.56
C GLU A 146 -13.88 -11.58 -10.18
N TYR A 147 -13.01 -11.45 -9.18
CA TYR A 147 -13.35 -11.79 -7.80
C TYR A 147 -14.42 -10.83 -7.23
N ASP A 148 -14.32 -9.54 -7.46
CA ASP A 148 -15.30 -8.54 -7.01
C ASP A 148 -16.68 -8.79 -7.64
N ASP A 149 -16.71 -9.11 -8.93
CA ASP A 149 -17.92 -9.53 -9.63
C ASP A 149 -18.53 -10.82 -9.03
N TYR A 150 -17.68 -11.79 -8.68
CA TYR A 150 -18.12 -13.01 -8.00
C TYR A 150 -18.67 -12.70 -6.61
N LEU A 151 -17.99 -11.90 -5.83
CA LEU A 151 -18.40 -11.45 -4.50
C LEU A 151 -19.77 -10.79 -4.52
N LEU A 152 -19.96 -9.81 -5.42
CA LEU A 152 -21.24 -9.11 -5.58
C LEU A 152 -22.37 -10.07 -5.97
N LYS A 153 -22.11 -11.02 -6.85
CA LYS A 153 -23.11 -12.03 -7.25
C LYS A 153 -23.42 -13.01 -6.13
N TYR A 154 -22.43 -13.41 -5.34
CA TYR A 154 -22.58 -14.35 -4.25
C TYR A 154 -23.38 -13.75 -3.08
N LEU A 155 -23.02 -12.57 -2.63
CA LEU A 155 -23.70 -11.89 -1.53
C LEU A 155 -25.08 -11.36 -1.95
N GLY A 156 -25.27 -10.98 -3.21
CA GLY A 156 -26.52 -10.42 -3.71
C GLY A 156 -26.95 -9.22 -2.86
N ASN A 157 -28.25 -9.22 -2.47
CA ASN A 157 -28.82 -8.23 -1.57
C ASN A 157 -28.82 -8.69 -0.09
N SER A 158 -28.10 -9.74 0.24
CA SER A 158 -28.03 -10.30 1.60
C SER A 158 -27.07 -9.44 2.43
N GLY A 159 -27.60 -8.69 3.38
CA GLY A 159 -26.83 -7.71 4.17
C GLY A 159 -25.98 -8.33 5.30
N THR A 160 -25.89 -9.66 5.42
CA THR A 160 -25.15 -10.29 6.53
C THR A 160 -24.41 -11.51 6.04
N MET A 161 -23.09 -11.49 6.13
CA MET A 161 -22.23 -12.61 5.80
C MET A 161 -22.18 -13.61 6.97
N THR A 162 -22.30 -14.90 6.66
CA THR A 162 -22.15 -15.98 7.64
C THR A 162 -20.72 -16.54 7.62
N GLN A 163 -20.35 -17.34 8.65
CA GLN A 163 -19.07 -18.05 8.64
C GLN A 163 -18.92 -18.98 7.42
N ALA A 164 -20.02 -19.59 6.97
CA ALA A 164 -19.98 -20.45 5.79
C ALA A 164 -19.71 -19.64 4.51
N ASP A 165 -20.25 -18.43 4.41
CA ASP A 165 -19.98 -17.53 3.29
C ASP A 165 -18.51 -17.09 3.31
N TYR A 166 -17.97 -16.77 4.49
CA TYR A 166 -16.56 -16.44 4.63
C TYR A 166 -15.64 -17.55 4.12
N GLU A 167 -15.90 -18.81 4.50
CA GLU A 167 -15.06 -19.94 4.07
C GLU A 167 -15.09 -20.16 2.55
N VAL A 168 -16.14 -19.72 1.88
CA VAL A 168 -16.22 -19.75 0.41
C VAL A 168 -15.51 -18.54 -0.19
N LEU A 169 -15.78 -17.36 0.35
CA LEU A 169 -15.33 -16.09 -0.21
C LEU A 169 -13.85 -15.78 0.05
N VAL A 170 -13.25 -16.41 1.07
CA VAL A 170 -11.81 -16.29 1.34
C VAL A 170 -10.94 -17.02 0.29
N MET A 171 -11.57 -17.87 -0.54
CA MET A 171 -10.88 -18.59 -1.62
C MET A 171 -10.74 -17.74 -2.88
N ARG A 172 -9.59 -17.82 -3.51
CA ARG A 172 -9.26 -17.14 -4.77
C ARG A 172 -8.92 -18.14 -5.86
N ASN A 173 -9.22 -17.80 -7.10
CA ASN A 173 -8.75 -18.56 -8.27
C ASN A 173 -7.37 -18.02 -8.67
N ASP A 174 -6.35 -18.90 -8.71
CA ASP A 174 -5.06 -18.55 -9.27
C ASP A 174 -5.21 -18.32 -10.78
N CYS A 175 -5.03 -17.10 -11.23
CA CYS A 175 -5.25 -16.78 -12.63
C CYS A 175 -4.10 -17.25 -13.54
N LYS A 176 -2.91 -17.51 -12.98
CA LYS A 176 -1.77 -18.09 -13.71
C LYS A 176 -1.87 -19.60 -13.85
N HIS A 177 -2.61 -20.27 -12.97
CA HIS A 177 -2.76 -21.72 -12.93
C HIS A 177 -4.24 -22.13 -12.97
N PRO A 178 -4.87 -22.20 -14.16
CA PRO A 178 -6.29 -22.50 -14.29
C PRO A 178 -6.71 -23.77 -13.53
N GLY A 179 -7.75 -23.64 -12.72
CA GLY A 179 -8.26 -24.72 -11.86
C GLY A 179 -7.58 -24.88 -10.51
N VAL A 180 -6.56 -24.07 -10.22
CA VAL A 180 -5.95 -23.96 -8.89
C VAL A 180 -6.65 -22.88 -8.09
N THR A 181 -6.97 -23.18 -6.84
CA THR A 181 -7.48 -22.20 -5.88
C THR A 181 -6.57 -22.11 -4.68
N PHE A 182 -6.53 -20.95 -4.05
CA PHE A 182 -5.79 -20.74 -2.81
C PHE A 182 -6.63 -19.94 -1.81
N ARG A 183 -6.30 -20.08 -0.53
CA ARG A 183 -6.90 -19.27 0.53
C ARG A 183 -6.17 -17.95 0.64
N SER A 184 -6.90 -16.84 0.63
CA SER A 184 -6.33 -15.52 0.85
C SER A 184 -5.89 -15.35 2.29
N THR A 185 -4.58 -15.26 2.50
CA THR A 185 -3.93 -15.11 3.81
C THR A 185 -2.96 -13.94 3.85
N ASN A 186 -2.72 -13.31 2.69
CA ASN A 186 -1.73 -12.26 2.57
C ASN A 186 -2.28 -10.93 3.08
N VAL A 187 -1.50 -10.23 3.89
CA VAL A 187 -1.84 -8.89 4.41
C VAL A 187 -2.02 -7.87 3.29
N MET A 188 -1.33 -8.07 2.15
CA MET A 188 -1.44 -7.18 0.98
C MET A 188 -2.63 -7.50 0.06
N ASP A 189 -3.56 -8.37 0.48
CA ASP A 189 -4.84 -8.56 -0.19
C ASP A 189 -5.91 -7.61 0.41
N TYR A 190 -7.06 -7.51 -0.29
CA TYR A 190 -8.21 -6.75 0.20
C TYR A 190 -9.21 -7.62 0.96
N ALA A 191 -10.39 -7.06 1.23
CA ALA A 191 -11.45 -7.63 2.05
C ALA A 191 -11.74 -9.13 1.79
N ILE A 192 -12.19 -9.80 2.83
CA ILE A 192 -12.42 -11.24 2.91
C ILE A 192 -11.11 -12.02 2.71
N SER A 193 -10.15 -11.69 3.54
CA SER A 193 -8.86 -12.37 3.65
C SER A 193 -8.57 -12.65 5.12
N ASP A 194 -7.83 -13.71 5.42
CA ASP A 194 -7.31 -13.93 6.79
C ASP A 194 -6.27 -12.85 7.17
N ALA A 195 -5.60 -12.24 6.19
CA ALA A 195 -4.64 -11.15 6.33
C ALA A 195 -3.63 -11.35 7.47
N ASP A 196 -3.09 -12.57 7.59
CA ASP A 196 -2.31 -13.01 8.75
C ASP A 196 -0.81 -13.09 8.51
N ARG A 197 -0.36 -12.91 7.27
CA ARG A 197 1.06 -13.09 6.91
C ARG A 197 1.53 -12.31 5.71
N PHE A 198 2.85 -12.09 5.68
CA PHE A 198 3.62 -11.75 4.50
C PHE A 198 4.38 -12.99 4.01
N THR A 199 4.73 -13.01 2.73
CA THR A 199 5.57 -14.06 2.14
C THR A 199 7.06 -13.81 2.37
N ALA A 200 7.91 -14.77 1.99
CA ALA A 200 9.36 -14.63 2.11
C ALA A 200 9.92 -13.56 1.14
N ASP A 201 9.38 -13.51 -0.08
CA ASP A 201 9.78 -12.51 -1.07
C ASP A 201 9.33 -11.10 -0.65
N GLN A 202 8.11 -10.96 -0.13
CA GLN A 202 7.64 -9.71 0.46
C GLN A 202 8.55 -9.26 1.61
N ALA A 203 8.94 -10.16 2.50
CA ALA A 203 9.87 -9.84 3.59
C ALA A 203 11.26 -9.42 3.08
N THR A 204 11.72 -10.03 2.01
CA THR A 204 13.00 -9.68 1.35
C THR A 204 12.91 -8.30 0.71
N ARG A 205 11.81 -8.01 0.02
CA ARG A 205 11.52 -6.73 -0.59
C ARG A 205 11.47 -5.59 0.44
N MET A 206 10.74 -5.78 1.55
CA MET A 206 10.69 -4.82 2.66
C MET A 206 12.09 -4.54 3.25
N ARG A 207 12.90 -5.59 3.48
CA ARG A 207 14.27 -5.42 3.97
C ARG A 207 15.15 -4.62 3.01
N TYR A 208 15.00 -4.86 1.70
CA TYR A 208 15.71 -4.07 0.70
C TYR A 208 15.35 -2.59 0.82
N VAL A 209 14.06 -2.28 0.89
CA VAL A 209 13.55 -0.91 1.05
C VAL A 209 14.07 -0.27 2.34
N MET A 210 14.00 -0.97 3.46
CA MET A 210 14.52 -0.46 4.75
C MET A 210 16.01 -0.07 4.67
N LEU A 211 16.79 -0.80 3.90
CA LEU A 211 18.23 -0.56 3.80
C LEU A 211 18.63 0.48 2.73
N ARG A 212 17.77 0.74 1.75
CA ARG A 212 18.15 1.50 0.55
C ARG A 212 17.30 2.75 0.31
N SER A 213 16.02 2.71 0.67
CA SER A 213 15.11 3.82 0.40
C SER A 213 15.34 4.97 1.38
N PRO A 214 15.40 6.22 0.90
CA PRO A 214 15.32 7.40 1.77
C PRO A 214 13.99 7.48 2.52
N PHE A 215 13.95 8.27 3.59
CA PHE A 215 12.77 8.52 4.42
C PHE A 215 12.19 7.29 5.14
N ILE A 216 12.84 6.15 5.04
CA ILE A 216 12.51 4.98 5.85
C ILE A 216 13.49 4.95 7.03
N PRO A 217 13.03 4.88 8.29
CA PRO A 217 13.93 4.88 9.44
C PRO A 217 14.94 3.73 9.44
N GLY A 218 16.12 3.97 10.02
CA GLY A 218 17.16 2.97 10.25
C GLY A 218 18.43 3.19 9.42
N PRO A 219 19.44 2.34 9.64
CA PRO A 219 20.73 2.47 8.97
C PRO A 219 20.59 2.19 7.46
N LYS A 220 21.29 3.00 6.65
CA LYS A 220 21.27 2.90 5.18
C LYS A 220 22.57 2.36 4.63
N ILE A 221 22.46 1.49 3.63
CA ILE A 221 23.56 1.10 2.76
C ILE A 221 23.54 2.07 1.58
N ARG A 222 24.55 2.94 1.51
CA ARG A 222 24.65 3.93 0.43
C ARG A 222 26.03 3.89 -0.21
N THR A 223 26.06 4.12 -1.52
CA THR A 223 27.32 4.36 -2.25
C THR A 223 27.80 5.80 -2.04
N PRO A 224 29.10 6.10 -2.28
CA PRO A 224 29.59 7.48 -2.20
C PRO A 224 28.84 8.46 -3.11
N GLU A 225 28.37 8.00 -4.28
CA GLU A 225 27.61 8.80 -5.24
C GLU A 225 26.24 9.18 -4.70
N GLN A 226 25.60 8.28 -3.95
CA GLN A 226 24.30 8.53 -3.32
C GLN A 226 24.34 9.47 -2.12
N GLN A 227 25.52 9.76 -1.62
CA GLN A 227 25.73 10.69 -0.49
C GLN A 227 25.86 12.15 -0.93
N GLN A 228 25.80 12.45 -2.23
CA GLN A 228 25.89 13.82 -2.72
C GLN A 228 24.54 14.56 -2.55
N PRO A 229 24.57 15.86 -2.20
CA PRO A 229 23.33 16.63 -2.01
C PRO A 229 22.54 16.75 -3.30
N SER A 230 21.24 16.58 -3.18
CA SER A 230 20.28 16.60 -4.28
C SER A 230 20.01 17.97 -4.88
N SER A 231 19.55 17.99 -6.13
CA SER A 231 18.95 19.17 -6.73
C SER A 231 17.50 19.36 -6.23
N ARG A 232 17.03 20.63 -6.26
CA ARG A 232 15.80 21.08 -5.59
C ARG A 232 14.51 20.91 -6.43
N THR A 233 14.37 19.86 -7.21
CA THR A 233 13.16 19.67 -8.02
C THR A 233 12.11 18.90 -7.24
N PRO A 234 10.88 19.42 -7.11
CA PRO A 234 9.78 18.67 -6.49
C PRO A 234 9.51 17.37 -7.25
N ILE A 235 9.26 16.30 -6.52
CA ILE A 235 8.98 14.98 -7.08
C ILE A 235 7.63 14.52 -6.54
N HIS A 236 6.82 13.96 -7.43
CA HIS A 236 5.59 13.28 -7.05
C HIS A 236 5.92 11.82 -6.73
N PHE A 237 5.54 11.38 -5.54
CA PHE A 237 5.61 9.98 -5.14
C PHE A 237 4.30 9.28 -5.48
N GLU A 238 4.43 8.01 -5.83
CA GLU A 238 3.27 7.14 -5.94
C GLU A 238 2.63 6.95 -4.56
N MET A 239 1.32 6.89 -4.51
CA MET A 239 0.54 6.63 -3.30
C MET A 239 -0.47 5.53 -3.59
N LYS A 240 -0.63 4.65 -2.62
CA LYS A 240 -1.62 3.58 -2.65
C LYS A 240 -2.66 3.84 -1.58
N ALA A 241 -3.92 3.71 -1.95
CA ALA A 241 -5.06 3.76 -1.05
C ALA A 241 -5.57 2.34 -0.80
N TYR A 242 -5.99 2.09 0.42
CA TYR A 242 -6.70 0.88 0.82
C TYR A 242 -8.19 1.20 0.91
N GLU A 243 -8.99 0.58 0.05
CA GLU A 243 -10.44 0.74 -0.08
C GLU A 243 -11.20 -0.46 0.50
#